data_573d8aaf965bd86d51d544cc88e98cfa
#
_entry.id   573d8aaf965bd86d51d544cc88e98cfa
#
_cell.length_a   1.000
_cell.length_b   1.000
_cell.length_c   1.000
_cell.angle_alpha   90.00
_cell.angle_beta   90.00
_cell.angle_gamma   90.00
#
_symmetry.space_group_name_H-M   'P 1'
#
loop_
_entity.id
_entity.type
_entity.pdbx_description
1 polymer ?
#
loop_
_entity_poly.entity_id
_entity_poly.type
_entity_poly.pdbx_seq_one_letter_code
_entity_poly.pdbx_strand_id
1 'polypeptide(L)'
;LTCLLPFPCLSQLQNLGINPANIGFSTLTMESDKFICVREKVGEQAQVVIIDMADPNTPIRRPISADSAIMNPASKVIALKAAKTLQIFNIEMKSKMKAHTMTDDVTFWKWISLNTVALVTDTAVYHWSMEGDSQPVKVFDRHSSLAGCQIINYRTDEKQKWLLLIGISAQQNRVVGAMQLYSVERKVSQPIEGHAASFAQFKIEGNAEESTLFCFAVRGQAGGKLHIIEVGTPPTGNQPFAKKAVDVFFPPEAQNDFPVAMQISAKHNVVFLITKYGYIHLYDLETGTCIYMNRISGETIFVTAPHDATSGIIGVNRKGQVRLPTSLQTVCCNDVDPEHESSGHIDVTRELTFFIIYHSILYTSCFISTDVSSM
;
A
#
# COMPACT_ATOMS: atom_id res chain seq x y z
N LEU A 1 -17.29 13.44 21.15
CA LEU A 1 -17.24 14.26 19.93
C LEU A 1 -16.22 13.64 19.01
N THR A 2 -16.71 12.80 18.07
CA THR A 2 -15.88 12.09 17.08
C THR A 2 -15.53 13.12 16.01
N CYS A 3 -14.31 13.67 16.07
CA CYS A 3 -13.83 14.55 15.02
C CYS A 3 -13.48 13.73 13.80
N LEU A 4 -14.38 13.69 12.84
CA LEU A 4 -14.15 13.11 11.52
C LEU A 4 -13.22 14.07 10.76
N LEU A 5 -11.92 13.77 10.72
CA LEU A 5 -11.07 14.39 9.71
C LEU A 5 -11.62 14.01 8.34
N PRO A 6 -11.99 14.97 7.49
CA PRO A 6 -12.44 14.64 6.16
C PRO A 6 -11.26 14.10 5.35
N PHE A 7 -11.27 12.80 5.07
CA PHE A 7 -10.39 12.24 4.04
C PHE A 7 -10.98 12.65 2.69
N PRO A 8 -10.39 13.60 1.97
CA PRO A 8 -10.97 14.06 0.74
C PRO A 8 -11.11 12.92 -0.27
N CYS A 9 -12.26 12.83 -0.89
CA CYS A 9 -12.47 11.96 -2.03
C CYS A 9 -11.92 12.69 -3.27
N LEU A 10 -10.80 12.22 -3.82
CA LEU A 10 -10.20 12.80 -5.03
C LEU A 10 -11.07 12.56 -6.25
N SER A 11 -11.67 11.38 -6.35
CA SER A 11 -12.49 10.98 -7.49
C SER A 11 -13.45 9.86 -7.10
N GLN A 12 -14.56 9.81 -7.81
CA GLN A 12 -15.54 8.74 -7.76
C GLN A 12 -15.51 8.03 -9.13
N LEU A 13 -15.06 6.78 -9.16
CA LEU A 13 -14.82 6.05 -10.40
C LEU A 13 -16.09 5.86 -11.25
N GLN A 14 -17.27 5.76 -10.62
CA GLN A 14 -18.53 5.68 -11.33
C GLN A 14 -18.81 6.94 -12.18
N ASN A 15 -18.34 8.12 -11.74
CA ASN A 15 -18.51 9.37 -12.52
C ASN A 15 -17.68 9.33 -13.81
N LEU A 16 -16.67 8.45 -13.87
CA LEU A 16 -15.87 8.19 -15.08
C LEU A 16 -16.47 7.07 -15.95
N GLY A 17 -17.68 6.61 -15.62
CA GLY A 17 -18.37 5.54 -16.34
C GLY A 17 -17.88 4.14 -16.00
N ILE A 18 -17.19 3.95 -14.85
CA ILE A 18 -16.78 2.62 -14.39
C ILE A 18 -17.96 1.91 -13.73
N ASN A 19 -18.26 0.69 -14.19
CA ASN A 19 -19.30 -0.13 -13.58
C ASN A 19 -18.86 -0.57 -12.18
N PRO A 20 -19.67 -0.35 -11.13
CA PRO A 20 -19.35 -0.77 -9.76
C PRO A 20 -19.01 -2.25 -9.62
N ALA A 21 -19.57 -3.13 -10.44
CA ALA A 21 -19.25 -4.57 -10.45
C ALA A 21 -17.78 -4.87 -10.79
N ASN A 22 -17.11 -3.95 -11.48
CA ASN A 22 -15.71 -4.05 -11.87
C ASN A 22 -14.75 -3.37 -10.86
N ILE A 23 -15.26 -2.91 -9.71
CA ILE A 23 -14.44 -2.29 -8.66
C ILE A 23 -14.13 -3.33 -7.60
N GLY A 24 -12.98 -3.96 -7.72
CA GLY A 24 -12.56 -4.99 -6.77
C GLY A 24 -11.17 -5.52 -7.04
N PHE A 25 -10.69 -6.35 -6.13
CA PHE A 25 -9.32 -6.87 -6.11
C PHE A 25 -8.90 -7.59 -7.41
N SER A 26 -9.81 -8.29 -8.06
CA SER A 26 -9.53 -9.05 -9.30
C SER A 26 -9.58 -8.21 -10.58
N THR A 27 -10.15 -7.02 -10.53
CA THR A 27 -10.48 -6.22 -11.72
C THR A 27 -9.86 -4.83 -11.71
N LEU A 28 -9.53 -4.28 -10.55
CA LEU A 28 -8.90 -2.98 -10.40
C LEU A 28 -7.51 -3.13 -9.78
N THR A 29 -6.52 -2.52 -10.42
CA THR A 29 -5.13 -2.46 -9.95
C THR A 29 -4.65 -1.02 -9.86
N MET A 30 -3.75 -0.77 -8.92
CA MET A 30 -3.11 0.52 -8.68
C MET A 30 -1.69 0.25 -8.17
N GLU A 31 -0.71 0.28 -9.05
CA GLU A 31 0.69 -0.04 -8.74
C GLU A 31 1.45 1.17 -8.15
N SER A 32 0.94 2.37 -8.39
CA SER A 32 1.42 3.64 -7.85
C SER A 32 0.27 4.65 -7.72
N ASP A 33 0.58 5.85 -7.27
CA ASP A 33 -0.35 6.99 -7.22
C ASP A 33 -0.62 7.63 -8.60
N LYS A 34 0.03 7.14 -9.67
CA LYS A 34 -0.06 7.75 -11.01
C LYS A 34 -1.17 7.19 -11.88
N PHE A 35 -1.47 5.89 -11.75
CA PHE A 35 -2.46 5.22 -12.60
C PHE A 35 -3.38 4.29 -11.82
N ILE A 36 -4.67 4.36 -12.15
CA ILE A 36 -5.65 3.32 -11.80
C ILE A 36 -6.01 2.58 -13.07
N CYS A 37 -6.00 1.27 -13.03
CA CYS A 37 -6.31 0.40 -14.16
C CYS A 37 -7.50 -0.49 -13.80
N VAL A 38 -8.56 -0.43 -14.59
CA VAL A 38 -9.78 -1.23 -14.37
C VAL A 38 -10.05 -2.10 -15.59
N ARG A 39 -10.20 -3.39 -15.36
CA ARG A 39 -10.65 -4.32 -16.41
C ARG A 39 -12.17 -4.44 -16.35
N GLU A 40 -12.82 -4.14 -17.46
CA GLU A 40 -14.27 -4.21 -17.62
C GLU A 40 -14.66 -5.16 -18.74
N LYS A 41 -15.86 -5.72 -18.64
CA LYS A 41 -16.50 -6.43 -19.74
C LYS A 41 -17.71 -5.62 -20.22
N VAL A 42 -17.71 -5.25 -21.49
CA VAL A 42 -18.80 -4.52 -22.15
C VAL A 42 -19.39 -5.41 -23.23
N GLY A 43 -20.58 -5.97 -23.00
CA GLY A 43 -21.12 -7.05 -23.81
C GLY A 43 -20.20 -8.27 -23.77
N GLU A 44 -19.79 -8.77 -24.92
CA GLU A 44 -18.85 -9.89 -25.04
C GLU A 44 -17.36 -9.46 -25.05
N GLN A 45 -17.08 -8.16 -25.16
CA GLN A 45 -15.72 -7.65 -25.29
C GLN A 45 -15.16 -7.18 -23.94
N ALA A 46 -13.96 -7.66 -23.62
CA ALA A 46 -13.21 -7.12 -22.51
C ALA A 46 -12.45 -5.84 -22.91
N GLN A 47 -12.40 -4.88 -22.03
CA GLN A 47 -11.60 -3.66 -22.17
C GLN A 47 -10.84 -3.33 -20.90
N VAL A 48 -9.77 -2.60 -21.05
CA VAL A 48 -9.09 -1.93 -19.96
C VAL A 48 -9.41 -0.44 -19.97
N VAL A 49 -9.70 0.10 -18.80
CA VAL A 49 -9.85 1.54 -18.56
C VAL A 49 -8.66 1.99 -17.73
N ILE A 50 -7.88 2.91 -18.27
CA ILE A 50 -6.69 3.47 -17.63
C ILE A 50 -7.02 4.92 -17.25
N ILE A 51 -6.91 5.21 -15.96
CA ILE A 51 -7.13 6.53 -15.40
C ILE A 51 -5.76 7.08 -15.02
N ASP A 52 -5.33 8.13 -15.72
CA ASP A 52 -4.14 8.91 -15.38
C ASP A 52 -4.52 9.88 -14.26
N MET A 53 -3.91 9.75 -13.09
CA MET A 53 -4.24 10.57 -11.93
C MET A 53 -3.82 12.04 -12.08
N ALA A 54 -2.98 12.36 -13.06
CA ALA A 54 -2.67 13.75 -13.44
C ALA A 54 -3.83 14.40 -14.22
N ASP A 55 -4.63 13.59 -14.96
CA ASP A 55 -5.84 14.03 -15.66
C ASP A 55 -6.91 12.93 -15.55
N PRO A 56 -7.55 12.77 -14.40
CA PRO A 56 -8.47 11.66 -14.14
C PRO A 56 -9.78 11.75 -14.95
N ASN A 57 -10.11 12.91 -15.51
CA ASN A 57 -11.37 13.12 -16.22
C ASN A 57 -11.36 12.58 -17.67
N THR A 58 -10.20 12.20 -18.19
CA THR A 58 -10.04 11.68 -19.58
C THR A 58 -9.51 10.23 -19.58
N PRO A 59 -10.28 9.24 -19.07
CA PRO A 59 -9.82 7.87 -19.02
C PRO A 59 -9.61 7.26 -20.41
N ILE A 60 -8.51 6.54 -20.58
CA ILE A 60 -8.18 5.83 -21.82
C ILE A 60 -8.84 4.46 -21.79
N ARG A 61 -9.68 4.14 -22.81
CA ARG A 61 -10.29 2.83 -22.97
C ARG A 61 -9.68 2.09 -24.14
N ARG A 62 -9.31 0.82 -23.93
CA ARG A 62 -8.75 -0.04 -24.97
C ARG A 62 -9.34 -1.45 -24.87
N PRO A 63 -9.79 -2.05 -26.01
CA PRO A 63 -10.16 -3.46 -26.02
C PRO A 63 -8.94 -4.33 -25.71
N ILE A 64 -9.14 -5.38 -24.92
CA ILE A 64 -8.13 -6.36 -24.56
C ILE A 64 -8.70 -7.78 -24.59
N SER A 65 -7.82 -8.78 -24.76
CA SER A 65 -8.14 -10.19 -24.55
C SER A 65 -7.51 -10.76 -23.26
N ALA A 66 -7.01 -9.86 -22.39
CA ALA A 66 -6.34 -10.25 -21.14
C ALA A 66 -7.30 -10.47 -19.98
N ASP A 67 -6.95 -11.35 -19.08
CA ASP A 67 -7.65 -11.61 -17.81
C ASP A 67 -7.13 -10.75 -16.65
N SER A 68 -5.95 -10.12 -16.80
CA SER A 68 -5.38 -9.19 -15.83
C SER A 68 -4.53 -8.11 -16.53
N ALA A 69 -4.50 -6.93 -15.95
CA ALA A 69 -3.75 -5.79 -16.46
C ALA A 69 -3.18 -4.95 -15.30
N ILE A 70 -1.90 -4.59 -15.37
CA ILE A 70 -1.22 -3.74 -14.40
C ILE A 70 -0.41 -2.66 -15.11
N MET A 71 -0.54 -1.40 -14.66
CA MET A 71 0.23 -0.28 -15.20
C MET A 71 1.62 -0.24 -14.57
N ASN A 72 2.61 0.16 -15.36
CA ASN A 72 3.92 0.50 -14.81
C ASN A 72 3.79 1.65 -13.81
N PRO A 73 4.54 1.63 -12.69
CA PRO A 73 4.41 2.66 -11.64
C PRO A 73 4.69 4.10 -12.08
N ALA A 74 5.46 4.31 -13.16
CA ALA A 74 5.90 5.65 -13.56
C ALA A 74 5.59 6.02 -15.02
N SER A 75 5.36 5.05 -15.89
CA SER A 75 5.25 5.28 -17.34
C SER A 75 3.96 4.69 -17.91
N LYS A 76 3.58 5.16 -19.12
CA LYS A 76 2.42 4.64 -19.87
C LYS A 76 2.74 3.30 -20.54
N VAL A 77 3.27 2.38 -19.75
CA VAL A 77 3.52 0.99 -20.10
C VAL A 77 2.56 0.11 -19.33
N ILE A 78 1.90 -0.82 -20.01
CA ILE A 78 0.96 -1.75 -19.41
C ILE A 78 1.44 -3.19 -19.57
N ALA A 79 1.33 -3.96 -18.52
CA ALA A 79 1.50 -5.39 -18.55
C ALA A 79 0.11 -6.08 -18.63
N LEU A 80 -0.05 -6.99 -19.57
CA LEU A 80 -1.26 -7.74 -19.83
C LEU A 80 -0.98 -9.23 -19.66
N LYS A 81 -1.89 -9.93 -18.97
CA LYS A 81 -1.83 -11.39 -18.77
C LYS A 81 -3.07 -12.03 -19.34
N ALA A 82 -2.90 -13.05 -20.16
CA ALA A 82 -3.95 -13.93 -20.67
C ALA A 82 -3.54 -15.37 -20.43
N ALA A 83 -4.12 -16.02 -19.43
CA ALA A 83 -3.71 -17.33 -18.93
C ALA A 83 -2.19 -17.34 -18.62
N LYS A 84 -1.40 -18.11 -19.35
CA LYS A 84 0.07 -18.22 -19.22
C LYS A 84 0.85 -17.19 -20.04
N THR A 85 0.19 -16.47 -20.93
CA THR A 85 0.86 -15.50 -21.81
C THR A 85 0.89 -14.12 -21.18
N LEU A 86 2.10 -13.58 -21.09
CA LEU A 86 2.40 -12.26 -20.55
C LEU A 86 2.84 -11.35 -21.68
N GLN A 87 2.36 -10.13 -21.73
CA GLN A 87 2.74 -9.14 -22.75
C GLN A 87 2.93 -7.77 -22.10
N ILE A 88 3.93 -7.04 -22.58
CA ILE A 88 4.23 -5.67 -22.17
C ILE A 88 4.03 -4.77 -23.38
N PHE A 89 3.21 -3.73 -23.23
CA PHE A 89 2.91 -2.75 -24.27
C PHE A 89 3.27 -1.34 -23.82
N ASN A 90 3.87 -0.57 -24.71
CA ASN A 90 3.94 0.87 -24.59
C ASN A 90 2.67 1.48 -25.23
N ILE A 91 1.87 2.18 -24.40
CA ILE A 91 0.58 2.72 -24.82
C ILE A 91 0.75 3.92 -25.74
N GLU A 92 1.75 4.77 -25.51
CA GLU A 92 2.05 5.95 -26.29
C GLU A 92 2.57 5.58 -27.69
N MET A 93 3.54 4.68 -27.73
CA MET A 93 4.12 4.18 -28.97
C MET A 93 3.24 3.16 -29.70
N LYS A 94 2.16 2.71 -29.05
CA LYS A 94 1.24 1.68 -29.57
C LYS A 94 1.97 0.40 -30.01
N SER A 95 3.03 0.03 -29.31
CA SER A 95 3.90 -1.08 -29.67
C SER A 95 4.02 -2.11 -28.56
N LYS A 96 4.11 -3.38 -28.96
CA LYS A 96 4.45 -4.47 -28.06
C LYS A 96 5.95 -4.44 -27.80
N MET A 97 6.33 -4.34 -26.53
CA MET A 97 7.73 -4.31 -26.09
C MET A 97 8.28 -5.71 -25.86
N LYS A 98 7.53 -6.54 -25.14
CA LYS A 98 7.94 -7.90 -24.78
C LYS A 98 6.75 -8.85 -24.72
N ALA A 99 7.01 -10.14 -24.86
CA ALA A 99 6.06 -11.19 -24.57
C ALA A 99 6.80 -12.43 -24.05
N HIS A 100 6.12 -13.17 -23.15
CA HIS A 100 6.61 -14.44 -22.64
C HIS A 100 5.44 -15.37 -22.34
N THR A 101 5.63 -16.66 -22.54
CA THR A 101 4.64 -17.68 -22.14
C THR A 101 5.25 -18.53 -21.02
N MET A 102 4.63 -18.48 -19.85
CA MET A 102 5.02 -19.26 -18.69
C MET A 102 4.64 -20.73 -18.85
N THR A 103 5.36 -21.60 -18.16
CA THR A 103 4.98 -23.03 -18.05
C THR A 103 3.79 -23.22 -17.11
N ASP A 104 3.75 -22.45 -16.02
CA ASP A 104 2.72 -22.49 -14.99
C ASP A 104 1.84 -21.25 -15.03
N ASP A 105 0.64 -21.36 -14.46
CA ASP A 105 -0.27 -20.22 -14.35
C ASP A 105 0.28 -19.19 -13.35
N VAL A 106 0.22 -17.91 -13.73
CA VAL A 106 0.57 -16.82 -12.85
C VAL A 106 -0.68 -16.43 -12.06
N THR A 107 -0.68 -16.76 -10.77
CA THR A 107 -1.80 -16.53 -9.85
C THR A 107 -1.81 -15.11 -9.28
N PHE A 108 -0.63 -14.49 -9.17
CA PHE A 108 -0.48 -13.11 -8.74
C PHE A 108 0.74 -12.48 -9.44
N TRP A 109 0.68 -11.19 -9.73
CA TRP A 109 1.78 -10.44 -10.30
C TRP A 109 1.72 -8.98 -9.90
N LYS A 110 2.89 -8.31 -9.91
CA LYS A 110 3.03 -6.93 -9.46
C LYS A 110 4.31 -6.31 -10.00
N TRP A 111 4.30 -5.01 -10.30
CA TRP A 111 5.53 -4.26 -10.51
C TRP A 111 6.26 -4.07 -9.17
N ILE A 112 7.54 -4.42 -9.12
CA ILE A 112 8.40 -4.23 -7.93
C ILE A 112 9.42 -3.12 -8.10
N SER A 113 9.59 -2.67 -9.33
CA SER A 113 10.37 -1.49 -9.70
C SER A 113 9.86 -0.95 -11.04
N LEU A 114 10.51 0.10 -11.55
CA LEU A 114 10.15 0.70 -12.85
C LEU A 114 10.38 -0.25 -14.03
N ASN A 115 11.25 -1.24 -13.86
CA ASN A 115 11.67 -2.13 -14.95
C ASN A 115 11.54 -3.62 -14.62
N THR A 116 10.91 -3.99 -13.50
CA THR A 116 10.81 -5.41 -13.10
C THR A 116 9.42 -5.75 -12.61
N VAL A 117 8.86 -6.83 -13.12
CA VAL A 117 7.60 -7.44 -12.69
C VAL A 117 7.90 -8.71 -11.89
N ALA A 118 7.30 -8.86 -10.71
CA ALA A 118 7.26 -10.11 -10.00
C ALA A 118 6.08 -10.96 -10.48
N LEU A 119 6.31 -12.24 -10.67
CA LEU A 119 5.34 -13.24 -11.11
C LEU A 119 5.27 -14.33 -10.04
N VAL A 120 4.09 -14.63 -9.53
CA VAL A 120 3.88 -15.66 -8.53
C VAL A 120 3.04 -16.78 -9.15
N THR A 121 3.56 -17.97 -9.12
CA THR A 121 2.85 -19.21 -9.49
C THR A 121 2.42 -19.96 -8.22
N ASP A 122 1.83 -21.11 -8.34
CA ASP A 122 1.50 -21.96 -7.19
C ASP A 122 2.75 -22.52 -6.49
N THR A 123 3.88 -22.62 -7.21
CA THR A 123 5.10 -23.27 -6.74
C THR A 123 6.26 -22.31 -6.47
N ALA A 124 6.33 -21.19 -7.17
CA ALA A 124 7.52 -20.33 -7.14
C ALA A 124 7.22 -18.86 -7.45
N VAL A 125 8.21 -18.02 -7.15
CA VAL A 125 8.25 -16.59 -7.50
C VAL A 125 9.33 -16.37 -8.53
N TYR A 126 9.02 -15.57 -9.55
CA TYR A 126 9.92 -15.18 -10.64
C TYR A 126 9.99 -13.66 -10.71
N HIS A 127 11.14 -13.14 -11.12
CA HIS A 127 11.30 -11.75 -11.52
C HIS A 127 11.53 -11.67 -13.03
N TRP A 128 10.84 -10.78 -13.69
CA TRP A 128 10.95 -10.52 -15.11
C TRP A 128 11.38 -9.08 -15.37
N SER A 129 12.61 -8.89 -15.80
CA SER A 129 13.15 -7.57 -16.15
C SER A 129 12.62 -7.12 -17.51
N MET A 130 12.35 -5.80 -17.63
CA MET A 130 12.00 -5.17 -18.90
C MET A 130 13.23 -4.85 -19.76
N GLU A 131 14.44 -5.02 -19.23
CA GLU A 131 15.68 -4.73 -19.93
C GLU A 131 16.08 -5.85 -20.91
N GLY A 132 16.52 -5.47 -22.10
CA GLY A 132 16.98 -6.38 -23.12
C GLY A 132 15.98 -7.50 -23.44
N ASP A 133 16.49 -8.67 -23.85
CA ASP A 133 15.70 -9.87 -24.16
C ASP A 133 15.54 -10.82 -22.96
N SER A 134 15.58 -10.28 -21.73
CA SER A 134 15.50 -11.08 -20.51
C SER A 134 14.20 -11.88 -20.42
N GLN A 135 14.32 -13.10 -19.90
CA GLN A 135 13.21 -14.00 -19.58
C GLN A 135 12.92 -13.95 -18.08
N PRO A 136 11.72 -14.38 -17.60
CA PRO A 136 11.46 -14.54 -16.18
C PRO A 136 12.47 -15.48 -15.52
N VAL A 137 13.08 -15.03 -14.44
CA VAL A 137 14.06 -15.79 -13.66
C VAL A 137 13.45 -16.19 -12.34
N LYS A 138 13.49 -17.49 -12.02
CA LYS A 138 13.04 -18.01 -10.72
C LYS A 138 13.92 -17.45 -9.60
N VAL A 139 13.28 -16.90 -8.58
CA VAL A 139 13.96 -16.30 -7.43
C VAL A 139 13.94 -17.23 -6.22
N PHE A 140 12.77 -17.77 -5.86
CA PHE A 140 12.62 -18.73 -4.76
C PHE A 140 11.38 -19.61 -4.93
N ASP A 141 11.37 -20.75 -4.24
CA ASP A 141 10.23 -21.64 -4.14
C ASP A 141 9.22 -21.10 -3.13
N ARG A 142 7.95 -21.23 -3.44
CA ARG A 142 6.88 -20.86 -2.52
C ARG A 142 6.84 -21.81 -1.34
N HIS A 143 6.86 -21.27 -0.12
CA HIS A 143 6.85 -22.06 1.10
C HIS A 143 5.50 -22.76 1.33
N SER A 144 5.54 -23.95 1.90
CA SER A 144 4.33 -24.76 2.15
C SER A 144 3.30 -24.08 3.07
N SER A 145 3.72 -23.15 3.93
CA SER A 145 2.80 -22.36 4.76
C SER A 145 1.84 -21.47 3.94
N LEU A 146 2.16 -21.22 2.68
CA LEU A 146 1.29 -20.49 1.75
C LEU A 146 0.45 -21.39 0.86
N ALA A 147 0.53 -22.71 1.02
CA ALA A 147 -0.28 -23.64 0.26
C ALA A 147 -1.78 -23.38 0.50
N GLY A 148 -2.55 -23.25 -0.57
CA GLY A 148 -3.98 -22.95 -0.50
C GLY A 148 -4.31 -21.50 -0.09
N CYS A 149 -3.31 -20.64 0.14
CA CYS A 149 -3.54 -19.22 0.40
C CYS A 149 -3.77 -18.45 -0.90
N GLN A 150 -4.74 -17.53 -0.89
CA GLN A 150 -4.84 -16.50 -1.89
C GLN A 150 -3.69 -15.50 -1.69
N ILE A 151 -2.83 -15.35 -2.68
CA ILE A 151 -1.76 -14.33 -2.65
C ILE A 151 -2.40 -12.96 -2.84
N ILE A 152 -2.09 -12.04 -1.95
CA ILE A 152 -2.66 -10.69 -1.93
C ILE A 152 -1.62 -9.59 -2.12
N ASN A 153 -0.34 -9.85 -1.85
CA ASN A 153 0.72 -8.88 -2.07
C ASN A 153 2.08 -9.53 -2.21
N TYR A 154 2.98 -8.80 -2.85
CA TYR A 154 4.41 -9.07 -2.92
C TYR A 154 5.17 -7.77 -2.72
N ARG A 155 6.18 -7.79 -1.85
CA ARG A 155 6.95 -6.61 -1.46
C ARG A 155 8.45 -6.90 -1.50
N THR A 156 9.24 -5.85 -1.73
CA THR A 156 10.69 -5.88 -1.62
C THR A 156 11.16 -4.71 -0.77
N ASP A 157 12.31 -4.83 -0.12
CA ASP A 157 13.03 -3.66 0.37
C ASP A 157 13.60 -2.88 -0.83
N GLU A 158 14.08 -1.67 -0.61
CA GLU A 158 14.58 -0.77 -1.65
C GLU A 158 15.73 -1.40 -2.46
N LYS A 159 16.61 -2.14 -1.78
CA LYS A 159 17.78 -2.80 -2.40
C LYS A 159 17.45 -4.18 -2.97
N GLN A 160 16.19 -4.63 -2.89
CA GLN A 160 15.73 -5.96 -3.31
C GLN A 160 16.52 -7.13 -2.69
N LYS A 161 17.05 -6.95 -1.48
CA LYS A 161 17.75 -7.99 -0.71
C LYS A 161 16.78 -8.84 0.11
N TRP A 162 15.64 -8.27 0.45
CA TRP A 162 14.56 -8.91 1.18
C TRP A 162 13.29 -8.90 0.35
N LEU A 163 12.70 -10.08 0.20
CA LEU A 163 11.50 -10.29 -0.60
C LEU A 163 10.43 -10.91 0.29
N LEU A 164 9.21 -10.41 0.15
CA LEU A 164 8.10 -10.82 1.00
C LEU A 164 6.87 -11.19 0.17
N LEU A 165 6.42 -12.42 0.29
CA LEU A 165 5.16 -12.91 -0.27
C LEU A 165 4.12 -12.97 0.83
N ILE A 166 2.91 -12.44 0.57
CA ILE A 166 1.80 -12.37 1.52
C ILE A 166 0.59 -13.06 0.95
N GLY A 167 0.04 -14.00 1.71
CA GLY A 167 -1.20 -14.70 1.38
C GLY A 167 -2.17 -14.72 2.55
N ILE A 168 -3.44 -14.93 2.26
CA ILE A 168 -4.51 -15.11 3.26
C ILE A 168 -5.31 -16.37 2.95
N SER A 169 -5.86 -16.98 3.99
CA SER A 169 -6.79 -18.12 3.87
C SER A 169 -7.91 -18.00 4.90
N ALA A 170 -9.09 -18.48 4.56
CA ALA A 170 -10.20 -18.58 5.49
C ALA A 170 -10.05 -19.87 6.32
N GLN A 171 -10.02 -19.76 7.64
CA GLN A 171 -9.93 -20.88 8.57
C GLN A 171 -10.88 -20.65 9.75
N GLN A 172 -11.77 -21.61 10.01
CA GLN A 172 -12.61 -21.60 11.24
C GLN A 172 -13.22 -20.24 11.59
N ASN A 173 -13.92 -19.59 10.69
CA ASN A 173 -14.58 -18.29 10.86
C ASN A 173 -13.64 -17.07 10.99
N ARG A 174 -12.36 -17.20 10.74
CA ARG A 174 -11.42 -16.08 10.67
C ARG A 174 -10.57 -16.12 9.41
N VAL A 175 -10.02 -14.98 9.03
CA VAL A 175 -8.99 -14.90 8.00
C VAL A 175 -7.63 -15.00 8.68
N VAL A 176 -6.81 -15.93 8.21
CA VAL A 176 -5.43 -16.14 8.66
C VAL A 176 -4.48 -15.62 7.58
N GLY A 177 -3.51 -14.82 8.00
CA GLY A 177 -2.46 -14.32 7.12
C GLY A 177 -1.19 -15.16 7.25
N ALA A 178 -0.59 -15.49 6.13
CA ALA A 178 0.69 -16.18 6.04
C ALA A 178 1.65 -15.40 5.16
N MET A 179 2.90 -15.30 5.59
CA MET A 179 3.95 -14.59 4.89
C MET A 179 5.17 -15.49 4.71
N GLN A 180 5.90 -15.27 3.63
CA GLN A 180 7.21 -15.85 3.40
C GLN A 180 8.20 -14.71 3.19
N LEU A 181 9.09 -14.51 4.17
CA LEU A 181 10.20 -13.58 4.07
C LEU A 181 11.42 -14.32 3.52
N TYR A 182 11.95 -13.87 2.39
CA TYR A 182 13.11 -14.47 1.74
C TYR A 182 14.30 -13.52 1.73
N SER A 183 15.45 -14.01 2.18
CA SER A 183 16.73 -13.33 2.07
C SER A 183 17.43 -13.76 0.77
N VAL A 184 17.65 -12.81 -0.14
CA VAL A 184 18.35 -13.07 -1.41
C VAL A 184 19.80 -13.45 -1.18
N GLU A 185 20.44 -12.79 -0.22
CA GLU A 185 21.86 -13.05 0.12
C GLU A 185 22.04 -14.44 0.74
N ARG A 186 21.20 -14.79 1.72
CA ARG A 186 21.32 -16.08 2.45
C ARG A 186 20.62 -17.23 1.72
N LYS A 187 19.76 -16.93 0.73
CA LYS A 187 18.91 -17.90 0.02
C LYS A 187 18.03 -18.74 0.97
N VAL A 188 17.49 -18.08 2.01
CA VAL A 188 16.68 -18.73 3.04
C VAL A 188 15.33 -18.07 3.14
N SER A 189 14.27 -18.89 3.25
CA SER A 189 12.90 -18.47 3.52
C SER A 189 12.55 -18.64 5.00
N GLN A 190 11.83 -17.66 5.54
CA GLN A 190 11.25 -17.70 6.88
C GLN A 190 9.74 -17.54 6.78
N PRO A 191 8.94 -18.53 7.22
CA PRO A 191 7.49 -18.38 7.33
C PRO A 191 7.14 -17.53 8.55
N ILE A 192 6.17 -16.63 8.38
CA ILE A 192 5.70 -15.71 9.42
C ILE A 192 4.17 -15.64 9.34
N GLU A 193 3.49 -15.62 10.49
CA GLU A 193 2.05 -15.29 10.52
C GLU A 193 1.89 -13.77 10.43
N GLY A 194 1.11 -13.29 9.45
CA GLY A 194 0.87 -11.87 9.26
C GLY A 194 -0.02 -11.58 8.06
N HIS A 195 -0.70 -10.43 8.08
CA HIS A 195 -1.72 -10.04 7.10
C HIS A 195 -1.28 -8.90 6.20
N ALA A 196 -0.55 -7.92 6.73
CA ALA A 196 -0.06 -6.76 6.01
C ALA A 196 1.36 -6.42 6.46
N ALA A 197 2.20 -6.00 5.51
CA ALA A 197 3.58 -5.66 5.81
C ALA A 197 4.18 -4.67 4.82
N SER A 198 5.28 -4.05 5.21
CA SER A 198 6.11 -3.20 4.38
C SER A 198 7.55 -3.15 4.89
N PHE A 199 8.47 -2.71 4.04
CA PHE A 199 9.84 -2.38 4.42
C PHE A 199 10.01 -0.87 4.53
N ALA A 200 10.95 -0.43 5.35
CA ALA A 200 11.38 0.96 5.45
C ALA A 200 12.90 1.04 5.62
N GLN A 201 13.49 2.12 5.11
CA GLN A 201 14.82 2.55 5.51
C GLN A 201 14.66 3.53 6.67
N PHE A 202 15.42 3.34 7.73
CA PHE A 202 15.33 4.16 8.93
C PHE A 202 16.72 4.44 9.49
N LYS A 203 17.00 5.71 9.73
CA LYS A 203 18.25 6.14 10.35
C LYS A 203 18.03 6.33 11.85
N ILE A 204 18.59 5.43 12.63
CA ILE A 204 18.61 5.54 14.09
C ILE A 204 19.53 6.70 14.47
N GLU A 205 19.13 7.51 15.45
CA GLU A 205 19.94 8.61 15.96
C GLU A 205 21.31 8.11 16.42
N GLY A 206 22.37 8.81 15.98
CA GLY A 206 23.76 8.41 16.26
C GLY A 206 24.35 7.38 15.30
N ASN A 207 23.57 6.73 14.45
CA ASN A 207 24.06 5.81 13.43
C ASN A 207 24.56 6.57 12.18
N ALA A 208 25.61 6.04 11.55
CA ALA A 208 26.14 6.61 10.29
C ALA A 208 25.24 6.24 9.08
N GLU A 209 24.74 5.02 9.03
CA GLU A 209 23.97 4.47 7.93
C GLU A 209 22.55 4.10 8.35
N GLU A 210 21.66 4.00 7.38
CA GLU A 210 20.27 3.55 7.59
C GLU A 210 20.19 2.04 7.78
N SER A 211 19.27 1.62 8.64
CA SER A 211 18.87 0.23 8.83
C SER A 211 17.64 -0.12 7.99
N THR A 212 17.57 -1.34 7.50
CA THR A 212 16.38 -1.85 6.83
C THR A 212 15.43 -2.43 7.88
N LEU A 213 14.26 -1.82 8.02
CA LEU A 213 13.20 -2.29 8.91
C LEU A 213 12.15 -3.09 8.14
N PHE A 214 11.68 -4.16 8.75
CA PHE A 214 10.54 -4.95 8.33
C PHE A 214 9.39 -4.75 9.32
N CYS A 215 8.30 -4.16 8.83
CA CYS A 215 7.10 -3.90 9.61
C CYS A 215 6.01 -4.85 9.15
N PHE A 216 5.36 -5.55 10.09
CA PHE A 216 4.24 -6.41 9.74
C PHE A 216 3.18 -6.44 10.84
N ALA A 217 1.92 -6.56 10.42
CA ALA A 217 0.78 -6.63 11.31
C ALA A 217 0.06 -7.96 11.17
N VAL A 218 -0.33 -8.52 12.31
CA VAL A 218 -1.05 -9.78 12.42
C VAL A 218 -2.31 -9.61 13.26
N ARG A 219 -3.39 -10.28 12.87
CA ARG A 219 -4.59 -10.48 13.70
C ARG A 219 -4.62 -11.95 14.13
N GLY A 220 -4.08 -12.23 15.31
CA GLY A 220 -4.11 -13.55 15.94
C GLY A 220 -5.37 -13.75 16.78
N GLN A 221 -5.47 -14.91 17.43
CA GLN A 221 -6.57 -15.22 18.35
C GLN A 221 -6.57 -14.31 19.59
N ALA A 222 -5.38 -14.00 20.10
CA ALA A 222 -5.20 -13.17 21.30
C ALA A 222 -5.33 -11.66 21.04
N GLY A 223 -5.45 -11.22 19.79
CA GLY A 223 -5.53 -9.81 19.43
C GLY A 223 -4.72 -9.45 18.21
N GLY A 224 -4.61 -8.15 17.92
CA GLY A 224 -3.77 -7.60 16.87
C GLY A 224 -2.39 -7.20 17.38
N LYS A 225 -1.35 -7.41 16.59
CA LYS A 225 0.02 -6.96 16.87
C LYS A 225 0.64 -6.32 15.63
N LEU A 226 1.36 -5.23 15.85
CA LEU A 226 2.30 -4.65 14.90
C LEU A 226 3.72 -4.93 15.39
N HIS A 227 4.54 -5.50 14.51
CA HIS A 227 5.95 -5.75 14.74
C HIS A 227 6.78 -4.83 13.86
N ILE A 228 7.83 -4.24 14.43
CA ILE A 228 8.83 -3.45 13.73
C ILE A 228 10.19 -4.03 14.11
N ILE A 229 10.90 -4.61 13.16
CA ILE A 229 12.16 -5.31 13.39
C ILE A 229 13.19 -4.92 12.33
N GLU A 230 14.44 -4.84 12.70
CA GLU A 230 15.55 -4.72 11.77
C GLU A 230 15.80 -6.06 11.08
N VAL A 231 16.00 -6.05 9.76
CA VAL A 231 16.36 -7.24 8.98
C VAL A 231 17.77 -7.12 8.43
N GLY A 232 18.47 -8.25 8.44
CA GLY A 232 19.87 -8.30 8.05
C GLY A 232 20.81 -8.07 9.22
N THR A 233 22.06 -7.80 8.88
CA THR A 233 23.10 -7.45 9.85
C THR A 233 23.19 -5.92 9.87
N PRO A 234 23.12 -5.29 11.06
CA PRO A 234 23.34 -3.84 11.16
C PRO A 234 24.66 -3.44 10.51
N PRO A 235 24.71 -2.28 9.83
CA PRO A 235 25.98 -1.77 9.29
C PRO A 235 27.06 -1.66 10.38
N THR A 236 28.31 -1.86 10.00
CA THR A 236 29.43 -1.82 10.95
C THR A 236 29.49 -0.47 11.67
N GLY A 237 29.50 -0.49 12.99
CA GLY A 237 29.52 0.72 13.83
C GLY A 237 28.13 1.29 14.15
N ASN A 238 27.07 0.76 13.54
CA ASN A 238 25.72 1.14 13.89
C ASN A 238 25.20 0.40 15.12
N GLN A 239 24.39 1.08 15.92
CA GLN A 239 23.59 0.44 16.96
C GLN A 239 22.39 -0.28 16.32
N PRO A 240 22.05 -1.50 16.77
CA PRO A 240 20.90 -2.22 16.23
C PRO A 240 19.59 -1.56 16.65
N PHE A 241 18.58 -1.67 15.78
CA PHE A 241 17.23 -1.21 16.10
C PHE A 241 16.59 -2.05 17.21
N ALA A 242 16.10 -1.38 18.24
CA ALA A 242 15.37 -2.03 19.31
C ALA A 242 13.98 -2.46 18.81
N LYS A 243 13.80 -3.75 18.52
CA LYS A 243 12.54 -4.32 18.02
C LYS A 243 11.33 -3.85 18.81
N LYS A 244 10.23 -3.56 18.11
CA LYS A 244 8.95 -3.21 18.71
C LYS A 244 7.92 -4.30 18.42
N ALA A 245 7.03 -4.52 19.39
CA ALA A 245 5.86 -5.38 19.24
C ALA A 245 4.73 -4.72 20.05
N VAL A 246 3.83 -4.03 19.34
CA VAL A 246 2.80 -3.20 19.95
C VAL A 246 1.40 -3.72 19.58
N ASP A 247 0.42 -3.44 20.42
CA ASP A 247 -0.95 -3.86 20.19
C ASP A 247 -1.60 -3.03 19.09
N VAL A 248 -2.32 -3.71 18.21
CA VAL A 248 -3.24 -3.09 17.25
C VAL A 248 -4.64 -3.22 17.82
N PHE A 249 -5.23 -2.08 18.18
CA PHE A 249 -6.57 -2.05 18.74
C PHE A 249 -7.62 -2.27 17.65
N PHE A 250 -8.58 -3.15 17.94
CA PHE A 250 -9.79 -3.35 17.14
C PHE A 250 -10.99 -3.10 18.04
N PRO A 251 -11.88 -2.15 17.67
CA PRO A 251 -13.04 -1.84 18.51
C PRO A 251 -14.03 -3.02 18.57
N PRO A 252 -14.89 -3.09 19.58
CA PRO A 252 -15.81 -4.22 19.78
C PRO A 252 -16.69 -4.55 18.58
N GLU A 253 -17.10 -3.56 17.80
CA GLU A 253 -17.87 -3.73 16.56
C GLU A 253 -17.04 -4.28 15.39
N ALA A 254 -15.71 -4.32 15.52
CA ALA A 254 -14.78 -4.78 14.50
C ALA A 254 -13.99 -6.03 14.94
N GLN A 255 -14.62 -6.96 15.67
CA GLN A 255 -13.94 -8.15 16.18
C GLN A 255 -13.38 -9.07 15.09
N ASN A 256 -14.04 -9.13 13.94
CA ASN A 256 -13.62 -9.94 12.79
C ASN A 256 -12.77 -9.14 11.78
N ASP A 257 -12.37 -7.92 12.14
CA ASP A 257 -11.52 -7.09 11.31
C ASP A 257 -10.06 -7.56 11.37
N PHE A 258 -9.32 -7.29 10.30
CA PHE A 258 -7.90 -7.64 10.20
C PHE A 258 -7.17 -6.66 9.28
N PRO A 259 -5.83 -6.55 9.40
CA PRO A 259 -5.03 -5.71 8.52
C PRO A 259 -5.10 -6.18 7.07
N VAL A 260 -5.23 -5.27 6.11
CA VAL A 260 -5.27 -5.60 4.67
C VAL A 260 -4.18 -4.89 3.87
N ALA A 261 -3.66 -3.75 4.37
CA ALA A 261 -2.61 -3.01 3.69
C ALA A 261 -1.73 -2.27 4.69
N MET A 262 -0.47 -2.10 4.32
CA MET A 262 0.51 -1.29 5.05
C MET A 262 1.33 -0.48 4.07
N GLN A 263 1.52 0.81 4.35
CA GLN A 263 2.48 1.68 3.67
C GLN A 263 3.30 2.41 4.74
N ILE A 264 4.51 2.82 4.41
CA ILE A 264 5.38 3.54 5.33
C ILE A 264 5.85 4.82 4.65
N SER A 265 5.71 5.94 5.36
CA SER A 265 6.30 7.21 4.98
C SER A 265 7.69 7.30 5.56
N ALA A 266 8.73 7.22 4.72
CA ALA A 266 10.10 7.45 5.16
C ALA A 266 10.33 8.92 5.59
N LYS A 267 9.65 9.86 4.96
CA LYS A 267 9.77 11.29 5.29
C LYS A 267 9.26 11.62 6.68
N HIS A 268 8.18 10.97 7.11
CA HIS A 268 7.52 11.26 8.38
C HIS A 268 7.73 10.17 9.43
N ASN A 269 8.45 9.09 9.09
CA ASN A 269 8.65 7.92 9.94
C ASN A 269 7.32 7.35 10.48
N VAL A 270 6.29 7.29 9.63
CA VAL A 270 4.94 6.85 10.01
C VAL A 270 4.55 5.59 9.25
N VAL A 271 4.07 4.60 9.99
CA VAL A 271 3.43 3.40 9.45
C VAL A 271 1.93 3.65 9.32
N PHE A 272 1.41 3.55 8.10
CA PHE A 272 -0.03 3.55 7.80
C PHE A 272 -0.51 2.10 7.72
N LEU A 273 -1.41 1.71 8.61
CA LEU A 273 -2.03 0.40 8.63
C LEU A 273 -3.52 0.54 8.32
N ILE A 274 -3.98 -0.14 7.27
CA ILE A 274 -5.38 -0.16 6.85
C ILE A 274 -5.99 -1.52 7.18
N THR A 275 -7.22 -1.51 7.69
CA THR A 275 -7.96 -2.73 8.01
C THR A 275 -9.10 -2.99 7.02
N LYS A 276 -9.61 -4.22 7.02
CA LYS A 276 -10.71 -4.69 6.18
C LYS A 276 -11.98 -3.87 6.34
N TYR A 277 -12.29 -3.40 7.55
CA TYR A 277 -13.51 -2.62 7.85
C TYR A 277 -13.32 -1.12 7.66
N GLY A 278 -12.16 -0.71 7.11
CA GLY A 278 -11.89 0.66 6.71
C GLY A 278 -11.36 1.55 7.83
N TYR A 279 -10.74 0.96 8.84
CA TYR A 279 -9.97 1.72 9.82
C TYR A 279 -8.57 2.00 9.28
N ILE A 280 -8.04 3.17 9.61
CA ILE A 280 -6.64 3.51 9.46
C ILE A 280 -6.01 3.66 10.84
N HIS A 281 -4.81 3.12 11.01
CA HIS A 281 -3.97 3.35 12.19
C HIS A 281 -2.66 3.97 11.71
N LEU A 282 -2.19 4.97 12.42
CA LEU A 282 -0.89 5.58 12.22
C LEU A 282 -0.02 5.26 13.42
N TYR A 283 1.16 4.69 13.15
CA TYR A 283 2.14 4.39 14.18
C TYR A 283 3.44 5.12 13.88
N ASP A 284 4.05 5.66 14.92
CA ASP A 284 5.44 6.12 14.85
C ASP A 284 6.37 4.93 14.62
N LEU A 285 7.25 5.04 13.62
CA LEU A 285 8.12 3.93 13.19
C LEU A 285 9.19 3.59 14.22
N GLU A 286 9.70 4.60 14.94
CA GLU A 286 10.78 4.43 15.91
C GLU A 286 10.29 3.84 17.23
N THR A 287 9.22 4.39 17.77
CA THR A 287 8.70 4.02 19.09
C THR A 287 7.67 2.90 19.04
N GLY A 288 6.96 2.74 17.91
CA GLY A 288 5.80 1.88 17.77
C GLY A 288 4.52 2.47 18.38
N THR A 289 4.55 3.74 18.83
CA THR A 289 3.38 4.39 19.45
C THR A 289 2.27 4.62 18.41
N CYS A 290 1.04 4.25 18.77
CA CYS A 290 -0.12 4.58 17.95
C CYS A 290 -0.44 6.08 18.08
N ILE A 291 -0.24 6.82 16.99
CA ILE A 291 -0.45 8.27 16.92
C ILE A 291 -1.93 8.59 16.69
N TYR A 292 -2.58 7.79 15.83
CA TYR A 292 -3.94 8.06 15.38
C TYR A 292 -4.63 6.78 14.95
N MET A 293 -5.93 6.70 15.20
CA MET A 293 -6.80 5.64 14.69
C MET A 293 -8.18 6.22 14.40
N ASN A 294 -8.73 5.90 13.22
CA ASN A 294 -10.11 6.26 12.89
C ASN A 294 -10.67 5.36 11.78
N ARG A 295 -11.99 5.30 11.67
CA ARG A 295 -12.65 4.68 10.54
C ARG A 295 -12.79 5.68 9.40
N ILE A 296 -12.06 5.46 8.31
CA ILE A 296 -11.99 6.38 7.15
C ILE A 296 -12.90 5.95 6.00
N SER A 297 -13.41 4.72 6.04
CA SER A 297 -14.30 4.19 5.00
C SER A 297 -15.33 3.25 5.61
N GLY A 298 -16.57 3.36 5.20
CA GLY A 298 -17.60 2.37 5.49
C GLY A 298 -17.49 1.10 4.66
N GLU A 299 -16.62 1.10 3.64
CA GLU A 299 -16.37 0.01 2.72
C GLU A 299 -14.90 -0.38 2.73
N THR A 300 -14.61 -1.64 2.42
CA THR A 300 -13.23 -2.14 2.33
C THR A 300 -12.42 -1.32 1.36
N ILE A 301 -11.26 -0.84 1.82
CA ILE A 301 -10.18 -0.32 0.97
C ILE A 301 -9.34 -1.51 0.55
N PHE A 302 -9.42 -1.91 -0.72
CA PHE A 302 -8.83 -3.18 -1.19
C PHE A 302 -7.50 -3.00 -1.94
N VAL A 303 -7.16 -1.78 -2.33
CA VAL A 303 -5.87 -1.44 -2.94
C VAL A 303 -5.37 -0.11 -2.39
N THR A 304 -4.07 -0.05 -2.12
CA THR A 304 -3.38 1.15 -1.67
C THR A 304 -2.02 1.28 -2.34
N ALA A 305 -1.54 2.52 -2.45
CA ALA A 305 -0.18 2.85 -2.89
C ALA A 305 0.38 3.99 -2.05
N PRO A 306 1.69 4.18 -1.97
CA PRO A 306 2.28 5.42 -1.49
C PRO A 306 1.79 6.59 -2.34
N HIS A 307 1.61 7.76 -1.74
CA HIS A 307 1.29 9.00 -2.45
C HIS A 307 2.45 9.96 -2.34
N ASP A 308 3.19 10.14 -3.44
CA ASP A 308 4.47 10.86 -3.46
C ASP A 308 4.31 12.32 -3.01
N ALA A 309 3.28 13.02 -3.51
CA ALA A 309 3.09 14.44 -3.25
C ALA A 309 2.83 14.77 -1.77
N THR A 310 2.20 13.87 -1.01
CA THR A 310 1.90 14.08 0.41
C THR A 310 2.77 13.23 1.33
N SER A 311 3.63 12.36 0.79
CA SER A 311 4.36 11.33 1.54
C SER A 311 3.43 10.48 2.42
N GLY A 312 2.19 10.31 1.99
CA GLY A 312 1.14 9.57 2.66
C GLY A 312 0.73 8.30 1.91
N ILE A 313 -0.55 8.01 1.96
CA ILE A 313 -1.15 6.82 1.33
C ILE A 313 -2.34 7.23 0.46
N ILE A 314 -2.51 6.62 -0.70
CA ILE A 314 -3.73 6.69 -1.51
C ILE A 314 -4.40 5.31 -1.51
N GLY A 315 -5.73 5.27 -1.51
CA GLY A 315 -6.47 4.01 -1.55
C GLY A 315 -7.80 4.09 -2.29
N VAL A 316 -8.25 2.95 -2.79
CA VAL A 316 -9.56 2.80 -3.46
C VAL A 316 -10.42 1.83 -2.68
N ASN A 317 -11.65 2.24 -2.36
CA ASN A 317 -12.60 1.38 -1.69
C ASN A 317 -13.57 0.69 -2.66
N ARG A 318 -14.36 -0.25 -2.16
CA ARG A 318 -15.32 -1.03 -2.96
C ARG A 318 -16.43 -0.20 -3.63
N LYS A 319 -16.66 1.02 -3.16
CA LYS A 319 -17.56 2.00 -3.81
C LYS A 319 -16.86 2.84 -4.87
N GLY A 320 -15.61 2.55 -5.21
CA GLY A 320 -14.86 3.29 -6.22
C GLY A 320 -14.49 4.71 -5.78
N GLN A 321 -14.46 4.98 -4.49
CA GLN A 321 -13.97 6.25 -3.94
C GLN A 321 -12.45 6.16 -3.83
N VAL A 322 -11.77 7.07 -4.52
CA VAL A 322 -10.32 7.27 -4.41
C VAL A 322 -10.06 8.27 -3.29
N ARG A 323 -9.40 7.84 -2.23
CA ARG A 323 -9.21 8.64 -1.01
C ARG A 323 -7.74 8.90 -0.73
N LEU A 324 -7.44 10.11 -0.29
CA LEU A 324 -6.16 10.52 0.28
C LEU A 324 -6.37 10.87 1.76
N PRO A 325 -5.52 10.41 2.67
CA PRO A 325 -5.36 11.08 3.94
C PRO A 325 -4.73 12.45 3.70
N THR A 326 -5.30 13.49 4.29
CA THR A 326 -4.74 14.84 4.22
C THR A 326 -3.33 14.82 4.78
N SER A 327 -2.38 15.48 4.09
CA SER A 327 -0.97 15.44 4.47
C SER A 327 -0.73 16.01 5.87
N LEU A 328 0.17 15.38 6.61
CA LEU A 328 0.76 15.92 7.83
C LEU A 328 1.43 17.29 7.60
N GLN A 329 1.68 17.66 6.36
CA GLN A 329 2.46 18.84 5.96
C GLN A 329 1.71 20.17 5.94
N THR A 330 0.39 20.17 5.80
CA THR A 330 -0.40 21.43 5.73
C THR A 330 -0.45 22.16 7.09
N VAL A 331 0.15 21.57 8.08
CA VAL A 331 -0.02 21.88 9.49
C VAL A 331 1.12 22.60 10.13
N CYS A 332 2.34 22.20 9.77
CA CYS A 332 3.54 22.75 10.41
C CYS A 332 3.91 24.17 9.93
N CYS A 333 3.20 24.74 8.95
CA CYS A 333 3.65 25.99 8.33
C CYS A 333 2.95 27.27 8.82
N ASN A 334 1.90 27.21 9.60
CA ASN A 334 1.11 28.40 9.90
C ASN A 334 1.20 28.98 11.33
N ASP A 335 1.75 28.26 12.30
CA ASP A 335 1.81 28.79 13.69
C ASP A 335 3.09 28.35 14.42
N VAL A 336 4.24 28.79 13.96
CA VAL A 336 5.44 28.87 14.81
C VAL A 336 5.63 30.34 15.19
N ASP A 337 5.28 30.65 16.42
CA ASP A 337 5.62 31.93 17.05
C ASP A 337 7.16 32.02 17.13
N PRO A 338 7.81 33.07 16.60
CA PRO A 338 9.28 33.11 16.47
C PRO A 338 10.05 33.26 17.78
N GLU A 339 9.42 33.25 18.96
CA GLU A 339 10.08 33.53 20.24
C GLU A 339 10.51 32.32 21.09
N HIS A 340 10.35 31.06 20.61
CA HIS A 340 10.82 29.86 21.35
C HIS A 340 11.70 28.93 20.51
N GLU A 341 12.84 29.44 20.08
CA GLU A 341 13.96 28.62 19.59
C GLU A 341 14.88 28.24 20.74
N SER A 342 14.62 27.13 21.42
CA SER A 342 15.66 26.43 22.18
C SER A 342 15.30 24.96 22.39
N SER A 343 16.10 24.13 21.78
CA SER A 343 16.23 22.66 21.82
C SER A 343 15.51 21.90 20.69
N GLY A 344 16.32 21.46 19.75
CA GLY A 344 15.94 20.73 18.55
C GLY A 344 15.55 19.28 18.77
N HIS A 345 14.39 19.05 19.33
CA HIS A 345 13.68 17.79 19.24
C HIS A 345 12.20 18.13 19.04
N ILE A 346 11.75 18.06 17.79
CA ILE A 346 10.33 18.20 17.47
C ILE A 346 9.67 16.87 17.87
N ASP A 347 8.91 16.87 18.95
CA ASP A 347 8.12 15.73 19.37
C ASP A 347 6.91 15.60 18.42
N VAL A 348 7.10 14.84 17.33
CA VAL A 348 6.10 14.60 16.27
C VAL A 348 4.76 14.13 16.85
N THR A 349 4.77 13.41 17.96
CA THR A 349 3.56 12.96 18.65
C THR A 349 2.75 14.11 19.22
N ARG A 350 3.40 15.12 19.75
CA ARG A 350 2.77 16.29 20.36
C ARG A 350 2.18 17.23 19.30
N GLU A 351 2.89 17.46 18.22
CA GLU A 351 2.42 18.29 17.10
C GLU A 351 1.25 17.65 16.36
N LEU A 352 1.27 16.33 16.13
CA LEU A 352 0.14 15.61 15.53
C LEU A 352 -1.12 15.64 16.40
N THR A 353 -1.00 15.52 17.72
CA THR A 353 -2.15 15.61 18.64
C THR A 353 -2.73 17.03 18.68
N PHE A 354 -1.88 18.05 18.70
CA PHE A 354 -2.30 19.46 18.69
C PHE A 354 -3.00 19.82 17.38
N PHE A 355 -2.56 19.25 16.27
CA PHE A 355 -3.11 19.52 14.95
C PHE A 355 -4.48 18.86 14.71
N ILE A 356 -4.70 17.67 15.17
CA ILE A 356 -6.02 17.01 15.12
C ILE A 356 -7.06 17.86 15.87
N ILE A 357 -6.66 18.50 16.97
CA ILE A 357 -7.51 19.38 17.78
C ILE A 357 -7.75 20.73 17.09
N TYR A 358 -6.72 21.34 16.49
CA TYR A 358 -6.81 22.70 15.91
C TYR A 358 -7.63 22.74 14.61
N HIS A 359 -7.47 21.74 13.73
CA HIS A 359 -8.29 21.67 12.51
C HIS A 359 -9.78 21.45 12.79
N SER A 360 -10.08 20.79 13.90
CA SER A 360 -11.47 20.62 14.36
C SER A 360 -12.10 21.95 14.79
N ILE A 361 -11.31 22.84 15.38
CA ILE A 361 -11.77 24.15 15.87
C ILE A 361 -11.98 25.13 14.70
N LEU A 362 -11.09 25.15 13.72
CA LEU A 362 -11.18 26.04 12.56
C LEU A 362 -12.36 25.71 11.63
N TYR A 363 -12.68 24.41 11.42
CA TYR A 363 -13.84 24.04 10.61
C TYR A 363 -15.17 24.38 11.30
N THR A 364 -15.23 24.31 12.63
CA THR A 364 -16.43 24.71 13.38
C THR A 364 -16.63 26.23 13.34
N SER A 365 -15.58 27.02 13.34
CA SER A 365 -15.66 28.48 13.25
C SER A 365 -15.98 29.01 11.84
N CYS A 366 -15.57 28.32 10.78
CA CYS A 366 -15.95 28.71 9.40
C CYS A 366 -17.45 28.45 9.09
N PHE A 367 -18.06 27.40 9.68
CA PHE A 367 -19.48 27.15 9.50
C PHE A 367 -20.39 28.09 10.30
N ILE A 368 -19.92 28.65 11.41
CA ILE A 368 -20.68 29.60 12.24
C ILE A 368 -20.65 31.02 11.64
N SER A 369 -19.65 31.35 10.80
CA SER A 369 -19.49 32.68 10.21
C SER A 369 -20.32 32.91 8.93
N THR A 370 -20.89 31.88 8.32
CA THR A 370 -21.68 32.02 7.09
C THR A 370 -23.19 32.14 7.30
N ASP A 371 -23.68 31.92 8.54
CA ASP A 371 -25.14 31.98 8.83
C ASP A 371 -25.59 33.28 9.51
N VAL A 372 -24.73 34.30 9.66
CA VAL A 372 -25.10 35.57 10.38
C VAL A 372 -25.19 36.79 9.43
N SER A 373 -25.07 36.62 8.12
CA SER A 373 -25.18 37.72 7.15
C SER A 373 -26.41 37.71 6.26
N SER A 374 -27.49 37.05 6.69
CA SER A 374 -28.81 37.15 6.06
C SER A 374 -29.92 37.18 7.11
N MET A 375 -30.00 38.32 7.84
CA MET A 375 -31.20 38.89 8.41
C MET A 375 -31.07 40.40 8.43
#